data_a8f1be6fb73cd30c09cc497f427b4ef6
#
_entry.id   a8f1be6fb73cd30c09cc497f427b4ef6
#
_cell.length_a   1.000
_cell.length_b   1.000
_cell.length_c   1.000
_cell.angle_alpha   90.00
_cell.angle_beta   90.00
_cell.angle_gamma   90.00
#
_symmetry.space_group_name_H-M   'P 1'
#
loop_
_entity.id
_entity.type
_entity.pdbx_description
1 polymer ?
#
loop_
_entity_poly.entity_id
_entity_poly.type
_entity_poly.pdbx_seq_one_letter_code
_entity_poly.pdbx_strand_id
1 'polypeptide(L)'
;MTTRRAVVTGASSGIGEATARALRASGWDVVAVARRADRLAALEADTGAVAFAADLTTDADVEALAVFLAGSGPVHALVHVAGGARGTDRVENGRVEDWRWMFEANVLSAQRLVAALLPQLRRAAAADGHADTLFVTSTAAQAAYAGGSGYNAAKAGESMLAHALRLELNGEPIRVIEVAPGMVYTPEFALNRLGGDSEAAERVYEGVEDPLTGEDVADVIAYALNAPGHVNLDLVTMRPVAQSAHFLLARGPLRPRETDER
;
A
#
# COMPACT_ATOMS: atom_id res chain seq x y z
N MET A 1 22.11 -18.05 3.63
CA MET A 1 20.79 -17.45 3.97
C MET A 1 19.89 -17.64 2.77
N THR A 2 18.71 -18.19 2.96
CA THR A 2 17.70 -18.27 1.89
C THR A 2 17.29 -16.87 1.48
N THR A 3 17.18 -16.60 0.18
CA THR A 3 16.69 -15.31 -0.32
C THR A 3 15.22 -15.18 0.07
N ARG A 4 14.86 -14.12 0.79
CA ARG A 4 13.47 -13.87 1.17
C ARG A 4 12.64 -13.42 -0.05
N ARG A 5 11.40 -13.84 -0.13
CA ARG A 5 10.48 -13.50 -1.24
C ARG A 5 9.31 -12.67 -0.74
N ALA A 6 9.03 -11.57 -1.44
CA ALA A 6 7.86 -10.73 -1.22
C ALA A 6 6.90 -10.78 -2.42
N VAL A 7 5.61 -10.80 -2.14
CA VAL A 7 4.53 -10.53 -3.11
C VAL A 7 4.12 -9.08 -2.92
N VAL A 8 4.32 -8.24 -3.94
CA VAL A 8 3.99 -6.81 -3.92
C VAL A 8 2.84 -6.56 -4.86
N THR A 9 1.71 -6.10 -4.33
CA THR A 9 0.52 -5.80 -5.14
C THR A 9 0.50 -4.32 -5.54
N GLY A 10 -0.28 -3.99 -6.59
CA GLY A 10 -0.29 -2.63 -7.13
C GLY A 10 1.04 -2.22 -7.79
N ALA A 11 1.88 -3.19 -8.16
CA ALA A 11 3.26 -2.99 -8.58
C ALA A 11 3.43 -2.35 -9.97
N SER A 12 2.36 -2.00 -10.67
CA SER A 12 2.43 -1.40 -12.01
C SER A 12 2.60 0.12 -12.00
N SER A 13 2.59 0.78 -10.83
CA SER A 13 2.83 2.24 -10.69
C SER A 13 2.99 2.67 -9.23
N GLY A 14 3.49 3.89 -9.03
CA GLY A 14 3.51 4.60 -7.76
C GLY A 14 4.17 3.82 -6.62
N ILE A 15 3.54 3.78 -5.45
CA ILE A 15 4.10 3.14 -4.24
C ILE A 15 4.42 1.66 -4.48
N GLY A 16 3.56 0.92 -5.18
CA GLY A 16 3.78 -0.52 -5.43
C GLY A 16 4.98 -0.79 -6.32
N GLU A 17 5.16 -0.02 -7.40
CA GLU A 17 6.32 -0.10 -8.27
C GLU A 17 7.60 0.27 -7.52
N ALA A 18 7.60 1.41 -6.81
CA ALA A 18 8.73 1.85 -5.98
C ALA A 18 9.11 0.79 -4.92
N THR A 19 8.12 0.18 -4.27
CA THR A 19 8.34 -0.90 -3.30
C THR A 19 8.99 -2.13 -3.93
N ALA A 20 8.51 -2.56 -5.10
CA ALA A 20 9.11 -3.69 -5.82
C ALA A 20 10.57 -3.42 -6.16
N ARG A 21 10.89 -2.21 -6.62
CA ARG A 21 12.28 -1.76 -6.91
C ARG A 21 13.14 -1.74 -5.65
N ALA A 22 12.67 -1.15 -4.56
CA ALA A 22 13.41 -1.04 -3.30
C ALA A 22 13.71 -2.42 -2.68
N LEU A 23 12.74 -3.33 -2.70
CA LEU A 23 12.93 -4.69 -2.20
C LEU A 23 13.90 -5.50 -3.07
N ARG A 24 13.82 -5.38 -4.40
CA ARG A 24 14.81 -6.00 -5.30
C ARG A 24 16.22 -5.48 -5.03
N ALA A 25 16.37 -4.17 -4.86
CA ALA A 25 17.66 -3.54 -4.54
C ALA A 25 18.22 -4.00 -3.18
N SER A 26 17.36 -4.35 -2.22
CA SER A 26 17.74 -4.90 -0.91
C SER A 26 17.88 -6.42 -0.89
N GLY A 27 17.89 -7.09 -2.05
CA GLY A 27 18.19 -8.51 -2.17
C GLY A 27 16.99 -9.45 -1.97
N TRP A 28 15.76 -8.94 -1.98
CA TRP A 28 14.57 -9.78 -1.97
C TRP A 28 14.25 -10.31 -3.35
N ASP A 29 13.73 -11.53 -3.43
CA ASP A 29 12.94 -11.95 -4.59
C ASP A 29 11.58 -11.27 -4.52
N VAL A 30 11.10 -10.74 -5.66
CA VAL A 30 9.82 -10.03 -5.71
C VAL A 30 8.94 -10.63 -6.79
N VAL A 31 7.71 -10.98 -6.41
CA VAL A 31 6.61 -11.22 -7.34
C VAL A 31 5.77 -9.96 -7.38
N ALA A 32 5.83 -9.26 -8.51
CA ALA A 32 5.15 -8.00 -8.76
C ALA A 32 3.76 -8.28 -9.36
N VAL A 33 2.70 -7.91 -8.64
CA VAL A 33 1.32 -8.24 -9.00
C VAL A 33 0.52 -6.98 -9.31
N ALA A 34 -0.10 -6.94 -10.50
CA ALA A 34 -1.03 -5.89 -10.91
C ALA A 34 -1.81 -6.34 -12.14
N ARG A 35 -2.78 -5.53 -12.60
CA ARG A 35 -3.59 -5.83 -13.80
C ARG A 35 -2.85 -5.55 -15.12
N ARG A 36 -1.94 -4.58 -15.15
CA ARG A 36 -1.27 -4.10 -16.37
C ARG A 36 -0.03 -4.92 -16.67
N ALA A 37 -0.18 -5.91 -17.55
CA ALA A 37 0.90 -6.83 -17.90
C ALA A 37 2.10 -6.13 -18.57
N ASP A 38 1.85 -5.13 -19.40
CA ASP A 38 2.87 -4.32 -20.08
C ASP A 38 3.79 -3.58 -19.09
N ARG A 39 3.19 -2.96 -18.08
CA ARG A 39 3.94 -2.27 -17.01
C ARG A 39 4.74 -3.24 -16.14
N LEU A 40 4.15 -4.39 -15.82
CA LEU A 40 4.83 -5.43 -15.07
C LEU A 40 6.01 -6.00 -15.85
N ALA A 41 5.87 -6.22 -17.16
CA ALA A 41 6.96 -6.69 -18.01
C ALA A 41 8.13 -5.68 -18.07
N ALA A 42 7.83 -4.38 -18.12
CA ALA A 42 8.86 -3.35 -18.02
C ALA A 42 9.58 -3.39 -16.67
N LEU A 43 8.84 -3.50 -15.54
CA LEU A 43 9.41 -3.63 -14.21
C LEU A 43 10.27 -4.88 -14.06
N GLU A 44 9.82 -6.02 -14.62
CA GLU A 44 10.57 -7.28 -14.65
C GLU A 44 11.90 -7.12 -15.42
N ALA A 45 11.87 -6.50 -16.60
CA ALA A 45 13.05 -6.26 -17.41
C ALA A 45 14.08 -5.37 -16.69
N ASP A 46 13.60 -4.36 -15.96
CA ASP A 46 14.45 -3.41 -15.25
C ASP A 46 15.06 -3.98 -13.94
N THR A 47 14.31 -4.84 -13.23
CA THR A 47 14.64 -5.20 -11.84
C THR A 47 14.88 -6.70 -11.62
N GLY A 48 14.44 -7.54 -12.56
CA GLY A 48 14.37 -8.99 -12.36
C GLY A 48 13.28 -9.44 -11.38
N ALA A 49 12.31 -8.57 -11.05
CA ALA A 49 11.10 -9.01 -10.36
C ALA A 49 10.28 -9.91 -11.27
N VAL A 50 9.59 -10.89 -10.71
CA VAL A 50 8.71 -11.78 -11.50
C VAL A 50 7.37 -11.10 -11.69
N ALA A 51 6.96 -10.91 -12.94
CA ALA A 51 5.67 -10.30 -13.29
C ALA A 51 4.52 -11.32 -13.18
N PHE A 52 3.44 -10.94 -12.49
CA PHE A 52 2.20 -11.72 -12.45
C PHE A 52 0.99 -10.79 -12.66
N ALA A 53 0.34 -10.91 -13.82
CA ALA A 53 -0.84 -10.11 -14.12
C ALA A 53 -2.08 -10.72 -13.47
N ALA A 54 -2.77 -9.96 -12.61
CA ALA A 54 -3.99 -10.39 -11.91
C ALA A 54 -4.90 -9.21 -11.54
N ASP A 55 -6.20 -9.44 -11.57
CA ASP A 55 -7.21 -8.58 -10.95
C ASP A 55 -7.57 -9.14 -9.57
N LEU A 56 -7.07 -8.51 -8.53
CA LEU A 56 -7.25 -8.97 -7.14
C LEU A 56 -8.69 -8.80 -6.62
N THR A 57 -9.59 -8.26 -7.43
CA THR A 57 -11.02 -8.22 -7.14
C THR A 57 -11.75 -9.50 -7.55
N THR A 58 -11.07 -10.43 -8.23
CA THR A 58 -11.63 -11.72 -8.64
C THR A 58 -11.01 -12.88 -7.87
N ASP A 59 -11.84 -13.83 -7.44
CA ASP A 59 -11.38 -15.03 -6.73
C ASP A 59 -10.49 -15.91 -7.63
N ALA A 60 -10.81 -15.99 -8.92
CA ALA A 60 -10.06 -16.81 -9.88
C ALA A 60 -8.61 -16.36 -10.05
N ASP A 61 -8.36 -15.05 -10.16
CA ASP A 61 -7.01 -14.53 -10.31
C ASP A 61 -6.19 -14.66 -9.02
N VAL A 62 -6.85 -14.51 -7.85
CA VAL A 62 -6.20 -14.72 -6.55
C VAL A 62 -5.85 -16.20 -6.36
N GLU A 63 -6.72 -17.12 -6.75
CA GLU A 63 -6.43 -18.57 -6.74
C GLU A 63 -5.27 -18.91 -7.68
N ALA A 64 -5.27 -18.37 -8.90
CA ALA A 64 -4.19 -18.57 -9.87
C ALA A 64 -2.85 -18.08 -9.32
N LEU A 65 -2.83 -16.90 -8.66
CA LEU A 65 -1.65 -16.39 -7.97
C LEU A 65 -1.19 -17.33 -6.86
N ALA A 66 -2.10 -17.82 -6.03
CA ALA A 66 -1.77 -18.74 -4.95
C ALA A 66 -1.17 -20.06 -5.45
N VAL A 67 -1.71 -20.61 -6.55
CA VAL A 67 -1.19 -21.82 -7.22
C VAL A 67 0.22 -21.55 -7.79
N PHE A 68 0.40 -20.44 -8.49
CA PHE A 68 1.72 -20.04 -9.02
C PHE A 68 2.76 -19.94 -7.90
N LEU A 69 2.44 -19.27 -6.80
CA LEU A 69 3.33 -19.08 -5.66
C LEU A 69 3.65 -20.42 -4.94
N ALA A 70 2.68 -21.32 -4.86
CA ALA A 70 2.89 -22.62 -4.25
C ALA A 70 3.92 -23.48 -5.01
N GLY A 71 4.01 -23.32 -6.32
CA GLY A 71 4.99 -24.00 -7.17
C GLY A 71 6.35 -23.28 -7.29
N SER A 72 6.46 -22.04 -6.82
CA SER A 72 7.64 -21.20 -7.06
C SER A 72 8.52 -20.96 -5.82
N GLY A 73 8.18 -21.53 -4.67
CA GLY A 73 8.95 -21.45 -3.41
C GLY A 73 8.24 -20.67 -2.31
N PRO A 74 8.89 -20.49 -1.13
CA PRO A 74 8.26 -19.87 0.03
C PRO A 74 7.97 -18.38 -0.21
N VAL A 75 6.89 -17.90 0.41
CA VAL A 75 6.50 -16.48 0.46
C VAL A 75 6.74 -15.97 1.88
N HIS A 76 7.65 -15.02 2.04
CA HIS A 76 8.04 -14.46 3.33
C HIS A 76 7.30 -13.16 3.66
N ALA A 77 6.84 -12.44 2.63
CA ALA A 77 6.07 -11.22 2.84
C ALA A 77 4.93 -11.06 1.81
N LEU A 78 3.75 -10.69 2.28
CA LEU A 78 2.69 -10.10 1.48
C LEU A 78 2.69 -8.58 1.72
N VAL A 79 2.92 -7.78 0.68
CA VAL A 79 2.86 -6.32 0.72
C VAL A 79 1.66 -5.87 -0.10
N HIS A 80 0.56 -5.56 0.59
CA HIS A 80 -0.68 -5.10 -0.02
C HIS A 80 -0.65 -3.59 -0.23
N VAL A 81 -0.40 -3.17 -1.47
CA VAL A 81 -0.40 -1.77 -1.91
C VAL A 81 -1.57 -1.49 -2.85
N ALA A 82 -2.09 -2.55 -3.51
CA ALA A 82 -3.21 -2.42 -4.43
C ALA A 82 -4.41 -1.77 -3.75
N GLY A 83 -5.04 -0.83 -4.44
CA GLY A 83 -6.19 -0.10 -3.95
C GLY A 83 -6.38 1.19 -4.73
N GLY A 84 -7.22 2.07 -4.21
CA GLY A 84 -7.43 3.36 -4.85
C GLY A 84 -8.66 4.09 -4.33
N ALA A 85 -8.91 5.26 -4.91
CA ALA A 85 -10.04 6.12 -4.59
C ALA A 85 -10.81 6.48 -5.86
N ARG A 86 -12.12 6.74 -5.71
CA ARG A 86 -13.00 7.30 -6.73
C ARG A 86 -13.85 8.42 -6.16
N GLY A 87 -13.87 9.52 -6.89
CA GLY A 87 -14.70 10.67 -6.57
C GLY A 87 -14.26 11.45 -5.32
N THR A 88 -14.87 12.63 -5.20
CA THR A 88 -14.69 13.56 -4.08
C THR A 88 -16.05 14.10 -3.61
N ASP A 89 -17.12 13.38 -3.89
CA ASP A 89 -18.48 13.79 -3.55
C ASP A 89 -18.72 13.77 -2.04
N ARG A 90 -19.65 14.60 -1.60
CA ARG A 90 -20.22 14.50 -0.27
C ARG A 90 -21.00 13.19 -0.14
N VAL A 91 -21.20 12.70 1.09
CA VAL A 91 -21.92 11.45 1.36
C VAL A 91 -23.28 11.41 0.66
N GLU A 92 -24.02 12.51 0.70
CA GLU A 92 -25.37 12.65 0.11
C GLU A 92 -25.40 12.50 -1.42
N ASN A 93 -24.29 12.80 -2.10
CA ASN A 93 -24.17 12.77 -3.56
C ASN A 93 -23.26 11.65 -4.07
N GLY A 94 -22.63 10.90 -3.16
CA GLY A 94 -21.69 9.83 -3.50
C GLY A 94 -22.39 8.66 -4.20
N ARG A 95 -21.81 8.19 -5.29
CA ARG A 95 -22.33 7.04 -6.04
C ARG A 95 -21.99 5.73 -5.32
N VAL A 96 -23.01 4.92 -5.06
CA VAL A 96 -22.82 3.62 -4.37
C VAL A 96 -21.86 2.69 -5.12
N GLU A 97 -21.85 2.76 -6.45
CA GLU A 97 -20.93 1.97 -7.30
C GLU A 97 -19.47 2.30 -7.02
N ASP A 98 -19.14 3.58 -6.79
CA ASP A 98 -17.78 4.01 -6.45
C ASP A 98 -17.38 3.53 -5.04
N TRP A 99 -18.32 3.55 -4.09
CA TRP A 99 -18.11 2.99 -2.76
C TRP A 99 -17.86 1.49 -2.82
N ARG A 100 -18.71 0.73 -3.55
CA ARG A 100 -18.52 -0.71 -3.76
C ARG A 100 -17.16 -1.01 -4.36
N TRP A 101 -16.78 -0.26 -5.40
CA TRP A 101 -15.47 -0.42 -6.01
C TRP A 101 -14.33 -0.15 -5.01
N MET A 102 -14.42 0.93 -4.20
CA MET A 102 -13.40 1.24 -3.20
C MET A 102 -13.30 0.15 -2.12
N PHE A 103 -14.42 -0.40 -1.65
CA PHE A 103 -14.42 -1.52 -0.72
C PHE A 103 -13.84 -2.78 -1.36
N GLU A 104 -14.22 -3.08 -2.58
CA GLU A 104 -13.69 -4.23 -3.33
C GLU A 104 -12.19 -4.13 -3.52
N ALA A 105 -11.70 -2.98 -3.99
CA ALA A 105 -10.30 -2.78 -4.33
C ALA A 105 -9.37 -2.63 -3.12
N ASN A 106 -9.84 -2.14 -1.97
CA ASN A 106 -9.00 -1.89 -0.79
C ASN A 106 -9.19 -2.93 0.32
N VAL A 107 -10.41 -3.39 0.56
CA VAL A 107 -10.73 -4.26 1.71
C VAL A 107 -10.84 -5.72 1.29
N LEU A 108 -11.72 -6.02 0.33
CA LEU A 108 -12.00 -7.42 -0.04
C LEU A 108 -10.83 -8.05 -0.79
N SER A 109 -10.12 -7.29 -1.63
CA SER A 109 -8.88 -7.75 -2.26
C SER A 109 -7.81 -8.11 -1.21
N ALA A 110 -7.64 -7.30 -0.17
CA ALA A 110 -6.73 -7.56 0.93
C ALA A 110 -7.13 -8.85 1.69
N GLN A 111 -8.41 -9.00 2.01
CA GLN A 111 -8.93 -10.18 2.70
C GLN A 111 -8.71 -11.45 1.88
N ARG A 112 -9.03 -11.45 0.57
CA ARG A 112 -8.79 -12.59 -0.32
C ARG A 112 -7.33 -13.01 -0.35
N LEU A 113 -6.42 -12.03 -0.50
CA LEU A 113 -5.00 -12.31 -0.54
C LEU A 113 -4.47 -12.88 0.77
N VAL A 114 -4.89 -12.32 1.91
CA VAL A 114 -4.53 -12.88 3.23
C VAL A 114 -5.02 -14.31 3.34
N ALA A 115 -6.28 -14.59 3.05
CA ALA A 115 -6.84 -15.93 3.12
C ALA A 115 -6.09 -16.94 2.22
N ALA A 116 -5.75 -16.52 0.99
CA ALA A 116 -5.06 -17.37 0.01
C ALA A 116 -3.59 -17.61 0.36
N LEU A 117 -2.88 -16.60 0.91
CA LEU A 117 -1.43 -16.65 1.11
C LEU A 117 -0.99 -16.97 2.54
N LEU A 118 -1.87 -16.85 3.53
CA LEU A 118 -1.54 -17.14 4.93
C LEU A 118 -0.94 -18.55 5.15
N PRO A 119 -1.42 -19.63 4.47
CA PRO A 119 -0.78 -20.94 4.58
C PRO A 119 0.68 -20.95 4.10
N GLN A 120 1.03 -20.12 3.11
CA GLN A 120 2.40 -20.01 2.59
C GLN A 120 3.29 -19.19 3.53
N LEU A 121 2.75 -18.10 4.08
CA LEU A 121 3.43 -17.29 5.09
C LEU A 121 3.74 -18.12 6.34
N ARG A 122 2.80 -18.96 6.80
CA ARG A 122 3.03 -19.89 7.91
C ARG A 122 4.15 -20.87 7.62
N ARG A 123 4.23 -21.42 6.40
CA ARG A 123 5.33 -22.31 6.01
C ARG A 123 6.68 -21.60 6.01
N ALA A 124 6.74 -20.37 5.47
CA ALA A 124 7.95 -19.55 5.50
C ALA A 124 8.36 -19.19 6.93
N ALA A 125 7.42 -18.78 7.77
CA ALA A 125 7.65 -18.46 9.17
C ALA A 125 8.19 -19.66 9.97
N ALA A 126 7.67 -20.86 9.72
CA ALA A 126 8.16 -22.08 10.35
C ALA A 126 9.57 -22.47 9.90
N ALA A 127 9.93 -22.22 8.65
CA ALA A 127 11.25 -22.57 8.10
C ALA A 127 12.34 -21.52 8.43
N ASP A 128 11.99 -20.24 8.34
CA ASP A 128 12.96 -19.14 8.36
C ASP A 128 12.76 -18.17 9.55
N GLY A 129 11.90 -18.53 10.50
CA GLY A 129 11.71 -17.86 11.81
C GLY A 129 10.62 -16.81 11.85
N HIS A 130 10.28 -16.13 10.73
CA HIS A 130 9.13 -15.21 10.65
C HIS A 130 8.69 -14.95 9.22
N ALA A 131 7.46 -14.48 9.08
CA ALA A 131 6.90 -13.94 7.84
C ALA A 131 6.13 -12.65 8.13
N ASP A 132 5.70 -11.96 7.06
CA ASP A 132 5.14 -10.62 7.15
C ASP A 132 3.85 -10.48 6.34
N THR A 133 2.87 -9.77 6.89
CA THR A 133 1.80 -9.13 6.13
C THR A 133 1.89 -7.63 6.34
N LEU A 134 2.02 -6.87 5.26
CA LEU A 134 2.10 -5.42 5.33
C LEU A 134 0.99 -4.80 4.45
N PHE A 135 0.28 -3.85 5.03
CA PHE A 135 -0.79 -3.10 4.37
C PHE A 135 -0.40 -1.64 4.21
N VAL A 136 -0.52 -1.13 2.99
CA VAL A 136 -0.41 0.31 2.74
C VAL A 136 -1.79 0.92 2.81
N THR A 137 -2.16 1.37 3.98
CA THR A 137 -3.45 2.00 4.23
C THR A 137 -3.41 3.50 3.86
N SER A 138 -3.73 4.37 4.75
CA SER A 138 -3.63 5.83 4.58
C SER A 138 -3.89 6.53 5.89
N THR A 139 -3.39 7.75 6.05
CA THR A 139 -3.88 8.65 7.10
C THR A 139 -5.39 8.91 6.98
N ALA A 140 -6.00 8.67 5.80
CA ALA A 140 -7.43 8.67 5.57
C ALA A 140 -8.20 7.61 6.37
N ALA A 141 -7.53 6.56 6.85
CA ALA A 141 -8.10 5.57 7.77
C ALA A 141 -8.24 6.11 9.20
N GLN A 142 -7.40 7.10 9.58
CA GLN A 142 -7.28 7.61 10.94
C GLN A 142 -8.17 8.82 11.20
N ALA A 143 -8.45 9.62 10.18
CA ALA A 143 -9.29 10.81 10.30
C ALA A 143 -10.03 11.10 9.00
N ALA A 144 -11.30 11.48 9.13
CA ALA A 144 -12.16 11.81 8.00
C ALA A 144 -11.91 13.24 7.50
N TYR A 145 -12.18 13.45 6.22
CA TYR A 145 -12.20 14.77 5.58
C TYR A 145 -13.34 14.87 4.56
N ALA A 146 -13.85 16.08 4.36
CA ALA A 146 -14.91 16.33 3.40
C ALA A 146 -14.48 15.94 1.98
N GLY A 147 -15.36 15.29 1.22
CA GLY A 147 -15.06 14.75 -0.11
C GLY A 147 -14.20 13.48 -0.11
N GLY A 148 -13.90 12.91 1.06
CA GLY A 148 -13.15 11.66 1.20
C GLY A 148 -13.97 10.48 1.69
N SER A 149 -15.26 10.62 1.89
CA SER A 149 -16.11 9.72 2.67
C SER A 149 -15.98 8.23 2.30
N GLY A 150 -16.13 7.88 1.03
CA GLY A 150 -16.01 6.49 0.57
C GLY A 150 -14.60 5.95 0.73
N TYR A 151 -13.57 6.76 0.44
CA TYR A 151 -12.18 6.39 0.60
C TYR A 151 -11.80 6.26 2.09
N ASN A 152 -12.24 7.21 2.94
CA ASN A 152 -12.05 7.11 4.39
C ASN A 152 -12.63 5.80 4.94
N ALA A 153 -13.88 5.47 4.54
CA ALA A 153 -14.55 4.26 4.98
C ALA A 153 -13.80 2.99 4.51
N ALA A 154 -13.36 2.95 3.26
CA ALA A 154 -12.63 1.80 2.72
C ALA A 154 -11.26 1.63 3.40
N LYS A 155 -10.47 2.71 3.56
CA LYS A 155 -9.16 2.64 4.22
C LYS A 155 -9.28 2.36 5.72
N ALA A 156 -10.33 2.85 6.40
CA ALA A 156 -10.62 2.46 7.77
C ALA A 156 -10.97 0.97 7.89
N GLY A 157 -11.71 0.43 6.91
CA GLY A 157 -12.00 -1.00 6.82
C GLY A 157 -10.74 -1.85 6.62
N GLU A 158 -9.83 -1.43 5.74
CA GLU A 158 -8.54 -2.10 5.52
C GLU A 158 -7.64 -2.05 6.77
N SER A 159 -7.56 -0.89 7.43
CA SER A 159 -6.82 -0.75 8.69
C SER A 159 -7.40 -1.67 9.79
N MET A 160 -8.72 -1.70 9.92
CA MET A 160 -9.37 -2.58 10.90
C MET A 160 -9.16 -4.06 10.57
N LEU A 161 -9.10 -4.45 9.28
CA LEU A 161 -8.74 -5.80 8.87
C LEU A 161 -7.33 -6.15 9.36
N ALA A 162 -6.35 -5.25 9.17
CA ALA A 162 -4.99 -5.46 9.66
C ALA A 162 -4.94 -5.61 11.19
N HIS A 163 -5.71 -4.80 11.91
CA HIS A 163 -5.80 -4.89 13.38
C HIS A 163 -6.42 -6.22 13.83
N ALA A 164 -7.50 -6.67 13.20
CA ALA A 164 -8.14 -7.94 13.52
C ALA A 164 -7.19 -9.12 13.23
N LEU A 165 -6.53 -9.10 12.07
CA LEU A 165 -5.56 -10.13 11.68
C LEU A 165 -4.42 -10.24 12.70
N ARG A 166 -3.92 -9.11 13.22
CA ARG A 166 -2.86 -9.08 14.25
C ARG A 166 -3.31 -9.80 15.54
N LEU A 167 -4.57 -9.63 15.94
CA LEU A 167 -5.13 -10.32 17.10
C LEU A 167 -5.30 -11.82 16.83
N GLU A 168 -5.77 -12.18 15.64
CA GLU A 168 -5.99 -13.58 15.24
C GLU A 168 -4.69 -14.37 15.11
N LEU A 169 -3.59 -13.72 14.70
CA LEU A 169 -2.26 -14.33 14.58
C LEU A 169 -1.43 -14.25 15.86
N ASN A 170 -2.01 -13.84 16.98
CA ASN A 170 -1.28 -13.75 18.24
C ASN A 170 -0.68 -15.12 18.65
N GLY A 171 0.64 -15.16 18.82
CA GLY A 171 1.40 -16.39 19.10
C GLY A 171 1.99 -17.07 17.86
N GLU A 172 1.67 -16.61 16.63
CA GLU A 172 2.34 -17.04 15.40
C GLU A 172 3.50 -16.08 15.07
N PRO A 173 4.62 -16.56 14.51
CA PRO A 173 5.74 -15.68 14.12
C PRO A 173 5.45 -14.99 12.78
N ILE A 174 4.32 -14.31 12.68
CA ILE A 174 3.88 -13.55 11.52
C ILE A 174 3.59 -12.12 11.96
N ARG A 175 4.36 -11.17 11.41
CA ARG A 175 4.18 -9.75 11.72
C ARG A 175 3.05 -9.18 10.86
N VAL A 176 2.22 -8.36 11.47
CA VAL A 176 1.17 -7.60 10.77
C VAL A 176 1.48 -6.12 10.90
N ILE A 177 1.92 -5.53 9.80
CA ILE A 177 2.47 -4.19 9.71
C ILE A 177 1.51 -3.30 8.93
N GLU A 178 1.32 -2.07 9.38
CA GLU A 178 0.54 -1.06 8.68
C GLU A 178 1.42 0.17 8.40
N VAL A 179 1.47 0.59 7.13
CA VAL A 179 2.06 1.88 6.73
C VAL A 179 0.94 2.77 6.24
N ALA A 180 0.78 3.93 6.88
CA ALA A 180 -0.31 4.88 6.63
C ALA A 180 0.22 6.23 6.13
N PRO A 181 0.47 6.37 4.82
CA PRO A 181 0.96 7.62 4.25
C PRO A 181 -0.12 8.70 4.19
N GLY A 182 0.31 9.94 4.29
CA GLY A 182 -0.48 11.13 4.01
C GLY A 182 -0.50 11.45 2.52
N MET A 183 -0.18 12.70 2.17
CA MET A 183 -0.12 13.14 0.77
C MET A 183 1.13 12.58 0.08
N VAL A 184 0.92 11.68 -0.86
CA VAL A 184 1.97 11.11 -1.71
C VAL A 184 1.73 11.57 -3.14
N TYR A 185 2.71 12.17 -3.78
CA TYR A 185 2.69 12.45 -5.21
C TYR A 185 2.96 11.15 -5.98
N THR A 186 1.94 10.67 -6.67
CA THR A 186 2.06 9.51 -7.58
C THR A 186 1.41 9.86 -8.91
N PRO A 187 1.89 9.31 -10.03
CA PRO A 187 1.39 9.68 -11.37
C PRO A 187 -0.11 9.48 -11.57
N GLU A 188 -0.74 8.54 -10.84
CA GLU A 188 -2.06 8.05 -11.20
C GLU A 188 -3.12 8.17 -10.10
N PHE A 189 -2.75 8.30 -8.82
CA PHE A 189 -3.75 8.27 -7.74
C PHE A 189 -4.76 9.43 -7.85
N ALA A 190 -4.29 10.66 -7.94
CA ALA A 190 -5.15 11.83 -8.07
C ALA A 190 -5.92 11.81 -9.41
N LEU A 191 -5.24 11.43 -10.50
CA LEU A 191 -5.84 11.31 -11.83
C LEU A 191 -7.01 10.32 -11.84
N ASN A 192 -6.81 9.11 -11.31
CA ASN A 192 -7.84 8.07 -11.25
C ASN A 192 -9.00 8.47 -10.33
N ARG A 193 -8.69 9.09 -9.18
CA ARG A 193 -9.69 9.57 -8.24
C ARG A 193 -10.61 10.63 -8.84
N LEU A 194 -10.04 11.49 -9.68
CA LEU A 194 -10.73 12.62 -10.32
C LEU A 194 -11.24 12.31 -11.73
N GLY A 195 -11.37 10.99 -12.06
CA GLY A 195 -11.99 10.54 -13.31
C GLY A 195 -11.20 10.86 -14.58
N GLY A 196 -9.87 11.04 -14.47
CA GLY A 196 -8.98 11.33 -15.58
C GLY A 196 -8.76 12.84 -15.83
N ASP A 197 -9.29 13.72 -14.99
CA ASP A 197 -9.04 15.17 -15.06
C ASP A 197 -7.61 15.48 -14.58
N SER A 198 -6.69 15.63 -15.53
CA SER A 198 -5.26 15.88 -15.26
C SER A 198 -5.03 17.23 -14.61
N GLU A 199 -5.77 18.25 -15.00
CA GLU A 199 -5.63 19.60 -14.44
C GLU A 199 -6.09 19.63 -12.98
N ALA A 200 -7.22 18.98 -12.66
CA ALA A 200 -7.67 18.83 -11.29
C ALA A 200 -6.68 17.98 -10.45
N ALA A 201 -6.07 16.95 -11.05
CA ALA A 201 -5.09 16.11 -10.38
C ALA A 201 -3.80 16.87 -10.01
N GLU A 202 -3.32 17.72 -10.90
CA GLU A 202 -2.15 18.59 -10.63
C GLU A 202 -2.45 19.63 -9.53
N ARG A 203 -3.66 20.24 -9.55
CA ARG A 203 -4.08 21.20 -8.51
C ARG A 203 -4.09 20.61 -7.09
N VAL A 204 -4.20 19.30 -6.93
CA VAL A 204 -4.12 18.67 -5.60
C VAL A 204 -2.80 19.00 -4.92
N TYR A 205 -1.71 19.01 -5.68
CA TYR A 205 -0.34 19.19 -5.18
C TYR A 205 0.18 20.60 -5.32
N GLU A 206 -0.59 21.50 -5.94
CA GLU A 206 -0.18 22.88 -6.20
C GLU A 206 0.26 23.61 -4.92
N GLY A 207 1.46 24.17 -4.94
CA GLY A 207 2.05 24.92 -3.84
C GLY A 207 2.45 24.08 -2.61
N VAL A 208 2.38 22.75 -2.68
CA VAL A 208 2.88 21.88 -1.62
C VAL A 208 4.38 21.68 -1.83
N GLU A 209 5.18 22.13 -0.88
CA GLU A 209 6.62 21.90 -0.90
C GLU A 209 6.91 20.45 -0.49
N ASP A 210 7.65 19.72 -1.33
CA ASP A 210 8.09 18.34 -1.11
C ASP A 210 6.99 17.38 -0.60
N PRO A 211 5.95 17.09 -1.40
CA PRO A 211 5.02 16.01 -1.07
C PRO A 211 5.78 14.68 -1.02
N LEU A 212 5.33 13.72 -0.21
CA LEU A 212 5.94 12.39 -0.24
C LEU A 212 5.90 11.82 -1.65
N THR A 213 6.91 11.02 -1.97
CA THR A 213 6.99 10.23 -3.21
C THR A 213 6.65 8.75 -2.96
N GLY A 214 6.52 7.98 -4.02
CA GLY A 214 6.39 6.52 -3.91
C GLY A 214 7.63 5.89 -3.27
N GLU A 215 8.79 6.44 -3.54
CA GLU A 215 10.10 6.01 -3.02
C GLU A 215 10.21 6.23 -1.51
N ASP A 216 9.74 7.37 -0.99
CA ASP A 216 9.73 7.61 0.47
C ASP A 216 8.90 6.56 1.21
N VAL A 217 7.77 6.15 0.64
CA VAL A 217 6.92 5.11 1.23
C VAL A 217 7.58 3.74 1.09
N ALA A 218 8.20 3.46 -0.06
CA ALA A 218 8.91 2.21 -0.31
C ALA A 218 10.10 2.00 0.63
N ASP A 219 10.83 3.06 0.97
CA ASP A 219 11.94 3.01 1.93
C ASP A 219 11.46 2.62 3.33
N VAL A 220 10.32 3.18 3.77
CA VAL A 220 9.71 2.81 5.05
C VAL A 220 9.22 1.36 5.04
N ILE A 221 8.63 0.90 3.93
CA ILE A 221 8.22 -0.50 3.76
C ILE A 221 9.44 -1.44 3.81
N ALA A 222 10.51 -1.12 3.07
CA ALA A 222 11.73 -1.90 3.07
C ALA A 222 12.38 -1.94 4.46
N TYR A 223 12.43 -0.82 5.18
CA TYR A 223 12.90 -0.76 6.56
C TYR A 223 12.07 -1.69 7.47
N ALA A 224 10.76 -1.63 7.39
CA ALA A 224 9.85 -2.43 8.21
C ALA A 224 10.05 -3.93 7.99
N LEU A 225 10.16 -4.37 6.73
CA LEU A 225 10.37 -5.78 6.38
C LEU A 225 11.76 -6.29 6.77
N ASN A 226 12.78 -5.43 6.76
CA ASN A 226 14.15 -5.78 7.15
C ASN A 226 14.42 -5.62 8.65
N ALA A 227 13.47 -5.14 9.44
CA ALA A 227 13.58 -5.08 10.89
C ALA A 227 13.72 -6.50 11.50
N PRO A 228 14.36 -6.66 12.67
CA PRO A 228 14.47 -7.95 13.33
C PRO A 228 13.12 -8.65 13.52
N GLY A 229 13.05 -9.97 13.32
CA GLY A 229 11.81 -10.74 13.27
C GLY A 229 10.90 -10.62 14.50
N HIS A 230 11.46 -10.26 15.67
CA HIS A 230 10.70 -10.02 16.90
C HIS A 230 10.14 -8.59 17.04
N VAL A 231 10.46 -7.70 16.07
CA VAL A 231 10.00 -6.30 16.06
C VAL A 231 8.84 -6.17 15.07
N ASN A 232 7.62 -5.95 15.56
CA ASN A 232 6.48 -5.61 14.74
C ASN A 232 6.26 -4.10 14.76
N LEU A 233 6.20 -3.47 13.60
CA LEU A 233 5.84 -2.05 13.46
C LEU A 233 4.34 -1.98 13.20
N ASP A 234 3.57 -1.93 14.26
CA ASP A 234 2.10 -2.03 14.21
C ASP A 234 1.46 -1.02 13.27
N LEU A 235 1.91 0.24 13.38
CA LEU A 235 1.44 1.35 12.55
C LEU A 235 2.54 2.39 12.39
N VAL A 236 2.92 2.65 11.15
CA VAL A 236 3.82 3.75 10.79
C VAL A 236 3.04 4.79 10.01
N THR A 237 2.76 5.92 10.64
CA THR A 237 2.12 7.07 9.99
C THR A 237 3.18 8.03 9.48
N MET A 238 3.13 8.39 8.19
CA MET A 238 4.06 9.33 7.58
C MET A 238 3.33 10.42 6.79
N ARG A 239 3.83 11.65 6.85
CA ARG A 239 3.31 12.81 6.12
C ARG A 239 4.45 13.65 5.60
N PRO A 240 4.27 14.40 4.49
CA PRO A 240 5.21 15.47 4.17
C PRO A 240 5.20 16.51 5.30
N VAL A 241 6.30 17.22 5.51
CA VAL A 241 6.39 18.25 6.54
C VAL A 241 5.32 19.34 6.36
N ALA A 242 4.92 19.58 5.11
CA ALA A 242 3.85 20.51 4.76
C ALA A 242 2.46 20.08 5.26
N GLN A 243 2.25 18.81 5.66
CA GLN A 243 0.95 18.28 6.06
C GLN A 243 0.90 17.89 7.53
N SER A 244 0.18 18.65 8.35
CA SER A 244 -0.04 18.35 9.78
C SER A 244 -1.30 17.52 10.05
N ALA A 245 -2.34 17.69 9.20
CA ALA A 245 -3.59 16.92 9.23
C ALA A 245 -4.16 16.80 7.81
N HIS A 246 -5.22 15.99 7.60
CA HIS A 246 -5.83 15.85 6.27
C HIS A 246 -6.28 17.18 5.65
N PHE A 247 -6.76 18.08 6.50
CA PHE A 247 -7.29 19.39 6.14
C PHE A 247 -6.31 20.54 6.41
N LEU A 248 -5.14 20.26 6.98
CA LEU A 248 -4.14 21.28 7.33
C LEU A 248 -2.88 21.02 6.53
N LEU A 249 -2.79 21.71 5.41
CA LEU A 249 -1.70 21.63 4.46
C LEU A 249 -1.11 23.03 4.27
N ALA A 250 0.17 23.18 4.52
CA ALA A 250 0.90 24.41 4.18
C ALA A 250 1.12 24.46 2.65
N ARG A 251 0.81 25.59 2.06
CA ARG A 251 1.10 25.87 0.64
C ARG A 251 2.05 27.05 0.54
N GLY A 252 3.07 26.94 -0.30
CA GLY A 252 4.19 27.84 -0.40
C GLY A 252 5.40 27.36 0.41
N PRO A 253 6.50 28.15 0.40
CA PRO A 253 7.76 27.75 1.01
C PRO A 253 7.64 27.52 2.52
N LEU A 254 8.19 26.42 3.01
CA LEU A 254 8.29 26.13 4.43
C LEU A 254 9.39 27.02 5.04
N ARG A 255 9.03 27.82 6.05
CA ARG A 255 9.97 28.71 6.75
C ARG A 255 9.79 28.61 8.26
N PRO A 256 10.88 28.67 9.05
CA PRO A 256 10.76 28.87 10.49
C PRO A 256 9.98 30.14 10.79
N ARG A 257 9.18 30.13 11.84
CA ARG A 257 8.56 31.36 12.34
C ARG A 257 9.68 32.25 12.94
N GLU A 258 9.66 33.54 12.64
CA GLU A 258 10.47 34.47 13.39
C GLU A 258 10.03 34.41 14.85
N THR A 259 10.97 34.16 15.75
CA THR A 259 10.73 34.25 17.17
C THR A 259 10.77 35.73 17.53
N ASP A 260 9.61 36.32 17.87
CA ASP A 260 9.61 37.57 18.56
C ASP A 260 10.47 37.43 19.83
N GLU A 261 11.62 38.05 19.86
CA GLU A 261 12.39 38.22 21.10
C GLU A 261 11.49 38.95 22.09
N ARG A 262 10.97 38.23 23.09
CA ARG A 262 10.24 38.79 24.22
C ARG A 262 11.24 39.25 25.28
#